data_0dd713783ee76c4f3d3cef9000190b8c
#
_entry.id   0dd713783ee76c4f3d3cef9000190b8c
#
_cell.length_a   1.000
_cell.length_b   1.000
_cell.length_c   1.000
_cell.angle_alpha   90.00
_cell.angle_beta   90.00
_cell.angle_gamma   90.00
#
_symmetry.space_group_name_H-M   'P 1'
#
loop_
_entity.id
_entity.type
_entity.pdbx_description
1 polymer ?
#
loop_
_entity_poly.entity_id
_entity_poly.type
_entity_poly.pdbx_seq_one_letter_code
_entity_poly.pdbx_strand_id
1 'polypeptide(L)'
;MNIKFVIRQFIKMGVQNLFLPVVYRFCKKRHVNKNCIVFADAHHEDMPFSMRCLYQAVKKNGMHVVMQFSDYGKGSFLDNLKNMLQFMRVYANAGYVVVCDNFLPAASCKKRSETKVIQLWHGCGALKKFGYDTPEDIPSYYKGNVLRNCDCVTVSAPWCVPYFASAMALPQERIMPLGISRTDLYYRPEFLKIVRKRFQNEYPQAAGKKVLLWAPTFRGNAAQARVCGQEAIDRLAQKLGEEWCVIKCLHPHMRKKLPKGNCLTAEELLPVTDLLITDYSSILFDYLIFQKPLVRFVPDYQEYCKNRGFYMDYETLPGAMVESEDDLYAAVVKEAQDYDKEALKKTFEKYMSACDGHATERIMKWLKEA
;
A
#
# COMPACT_ATOMS: atom_id res chain seq x y z
N MET A 1 -2.47 28.09 -4.21
CA MET A 1 -3.20 26.84 -4.54
C MET A 1 -3.21 26.67 -6.05
N ASN A 2 -2.80 25.53 -6.60
CA ASN A 2 -2.71 25.34 -8.05
C ASN A 2 -4.12 25.22 -8.66
N ILE A 3 -4.51 26.20 -9.54
CA ILE A 3 -5.83 26.26 -10.19
C ILE A 3 -6.17 24.94 -10.90
N LYS A 4 -5.20 24.29 -11.56
CA LYS A 4 -5.41 23.00 -12.23
C LYS A 4 -5.80 21.88 -11.24
N PHE A 5 -5.24 21.90 -10.03
CA PHE A 5 -5.61 20.98 -8.97
C PHE A 5 -7.06 21.18 -8.54
N VAL A 6 -7.45 22.43 -8.31
CA VAL A 6 -8.84 22.79 -7.91
C VAL A 6 -9.85 22.34 -8.96
N ILE A 7 -9.60 22.65 -10.23
CA ILE A 7 -10.49 22.24 -11.34
C ILE A 7 -10.62 20.71 -11.37
N ARG A 8 -9.52 19.96 -11.20
CA ARG A 8 -9.56 18.50 -11.14
C ARG A 8 -10.45 18.00 -9.99
N GLN A 9 -10.40 18.63 -8.81
CA GLN A 9 -11.25 18.24 -7.68
C GLN A 9 -12.73 18.48 -7.97
N PHE A 10 -13.09 19.61 -8.61
CA PHE A 10 -14.47 19.88 -9.02
C PHE A 10 -14.99 18.88 -10.06
N ILE A 11 -14.17 18.54 -11.07
CA ILE A 11 -14.51 17.48 -12.04
C ILE A 11 -14.72 16.15 -11.32
N LYS A 12 -13.81 15.78 -10.41
CA LYS A 12 -13.89 14.57 -9.60
C LYS A 12 -15.19 14.52 -8.79
N MET A 13 -15.56 15.64 -8.14
CA MET A 13 -16.82 15.75 -7.40
C MET A 13 -18.05 15.60 -8.30
N GLY A 14 -18.05 16.22 -9.48
CA GLY A 14 -19.13 16.09 -10.47
C GLY A 14 -19.29 14.65 -10.96
N VAL A 15 -18.18 13.99 -11.28
CA VAL A 15 -18.17 12.58 -11.70
C VAL A 15 -18.68 11.69 -10.57
N GLN A 16 -18.18 11.87 -9.35
CA GLN A 16 -18.55 11.04 -8.20
C GLN A 16 -20.01 11.22 -7.77
N ASN A 17 -20.49 12.47 -7.68
CA ASN A 17 -21.75 12.74 -7.00
C ASN A 17 -22.94 12.92 -7.96
N LEU A 18 -22.70 13.15 -9.26
CA LEU A 18 -23.74 13.34 -10.26
C LEU A 18 -23.72 12.28 -11.36
N PHE A 19 -22.62 12.13 -12.05
CA PHE A 19 -22.56 11.29 -13.26
C PHE A 19 -22.64 9.79 -12.96
N LEU A 20 -21.72 9.27 -12.16
CA LEU A 20 -21.66 7.82 -11.86
C LEU A 20 -22.88 7.29 -11.10
N PRO A 21 -23.52 8.02 -10.16
CA PRO A 21 -24.79 7.60 -9.57
C PRO A 21 -25.90 7.32 -10.58
N VAL A 22 -26.00 8.20 -11.59
CA VAL A 22 -26.98 8.03 -12.68
C VAL A 22 -26.67 6.79 -13.50
N VAL A 23 -25.41 6.61 -13.90
CA VAL A 23 -24.95 5.41 -14.62
C VAL A 23 -25.27 4.14 -13.83
N TYR A 24 -24.93 4.12 -12.54
CA TYR A 24 -25.21 2.96 -11.67
C TYR A 24 -26.70 2.61 -11.64
N ARG A 25 -27.57 3.62 -11.53
CA ARG A 25 -29.03 3.42 -11.53
C ARG A 25 -29.52 2.75 -12.79
N PHE A 26 -28.97 3.13 -13.96
CA PHE A 26 -29.32 2.47 -15.23
C PHE A 26 -28.74 1.05 -15.35
N CYS A 27 -27.58 0.77 -14.75
CA CYS A 27 -26.97 -0.54 -14.76
C CYS A 27 -27.62 -1.54 -13.78
N LYS A 28 -28.37 -1.07 -12.79
CA LYS A 28 -29.01 -1.83 -11.71
C LYS A 28 -30.27 -2.58 -12.16
N LYS A 29 -30.23 -3.24 -13.31
CA LYS A 29 -31.40 -3.92 -13.91
C LYS A 29 -31.49 -5.41 -13.58
N ARG A 30 -30.37 -6.06 -13.21
CA ARG A 30 -30.29 -7.51 -12.94
C ARG A 30 -30.16 -7.78 -11.43
N HIS A 31 -30.47 -9.00 -11.01
CA HIS A 31 -30.19 -9.46 -9.66
C HIS A 31 -28.70 -9.48 -9.38
N VAL A 32 -28.32 -9.27 -8.11
CA VAL A 32 -26.94 -9.40 -7.68
C VAL A 32 -26.50 -10.86 -7.78
N ASN A 33 -25.39 -11.09 -8.50
CA ASN A 33 -24.76 -12.41 -8.53
C ASN A 33 -23.84 -12.53 -7.29
N LYS A 34 -24.32 -13.23 -6.27
CA LYS A 34 -23.58 -13.45 -5.01
C LYS A 34 -22.27 -14.23 -5.19
N ASN A 35 -22.10 -14.95 -6.32
CA ASN A 35 -20.84 -15.65 -6.63
C ASN A 35 -19.86 -14.79 -7.45
N CYS A 36 -20.21 -13.54 -7.79
CA CYS A 36 -19.36 -12.65 -8.56
C CYS A 36 -18.56 -11.73 -7.63
N ILE A 37 -17.24 -11.74 -7.76
CA ILE A 37 -16.30 -10.85 -7.06
C ILE A 37 -15.47 -10.05 -8.07
N VAL A 38 -15.46 -8.73 -7.89
CA VAL A 38 -14.73 -7.79 -8.75
C VAL A 38 -13.50 -7.28 -8.01
N PHE A 39 -12.32 -7.45 -8.60
CA PHE A 39 -11.09 -6.80 -8.17
C PHE A 39 -10.89 -5.56 -9.01
N ALA A 40 -10.79 -4.39 -8.37
CA ALA A 40 -10.71 -3.11 -9.06
C ALA A 40 -9.64 -2.20 -8.48
N ASP A 41 -8.89 -1.53 -9.35
CA ASP A 41 -7.86 -0.57 -8.98
C ASP A 41 -7.71 0.52 -10.05
N ALA A 42 -7.34 1.76 -9.62
CA ALA A 42 -7.19 2.94 -10.47
C ALA A 42 -5.72 3.34 -10.68
N HIS A 43 -4.77 2.61 -10.13
CA HIS A 43 -3.35 2.95 -10.11
C HIS A 43 -2.45 1.93 -10.80
N HIS A 44 -3.00 0.76 -11.16
CA HIS A 44 -2.27 -0.34 -11.77
C HIS A 44 -2.99 -0.85 -13.02
N GLU A 45 -2.22 -1.27 -14.03
CA GLU A 45 -2.72 -1.95 -15.22
C GLU A 45 -2.89 -3.47 -14.99
N ASP A 46 -2.12 -4.02 -14.02
CA ASP A 46 -2.11 -5.43 -13.63
C ASP A 46 -2.51 -5.61 -12.16
N MET A 47 -2.63 -6.87 -11.72
CA MET A 47 -2.98 -7.26 -10.36
C MET A 47 -2.03 -6.66 -9.32
N PRO A 48 -2.48 -5.74 -8.44
CA PRO A 48 -1.67 -5.21 -7.36
C PRO A 48 -1.20 -6.29 -6.39
N PHE A 49 0.01 -6.12 -5.84
CA PHE A 49 0.57 -7.06 -4.86
C PHE A 49 -0.39 -7.30 -3.68
N SER A 50 -1.06 -6.26 -3.22
CA SER A 50 -2.03 -6.31 -2.12
C SER A 50 -3.23 -7.22 -2.36
N MET A 51 -3.57 -7.53 -3.60
CA MET A 51 -4.73 -8.35 -3.94
C MET A 51 -4.41 -9.82 -4.21
N ARG A 52 -3.13 -10.17 -4.44
CA ARG A 52 -2.71 -11.50 -4.95
C ARG A 52 -3.19 -12.67 -4.08
N CYS A 53 -3.04 -12.59 -2.75
CA CYS A 53 -3.44 -13.68 -1.85
C CYS A 53 -4.94 -13.92 -1.86
N LEU A 54 -5.72 -12.84 -1.73
CA LEU A 54 -7.18 -12.96 -1.74
C LEU A 54 -7.69 -13.44 -3.09
N TYR A 55 -7.12 -12.95 -4.19
CA TYR A 55 -7.44 -13.43 -5.54
C TYR A 55 -7.24 -14.95 -5.68
N GLN A 56 -6.10 -15.46 -5.22
CA GLN A 56 -5.83 -16.90 -5.24
C GLN A 56 -6.84 -17.69 -4.40
N ALA A 57 -7.17 -17.18 -3.21
CA ALA A 57 -8.12 -17.82 -2.31
C ALA A 57 -9.54 -17.87 -2.89
N VAL A 58 -10.06 -16.76 -3.42
CA VAL A 58 -11.42 -16.72 -4.00
C VAL A 58 -11.51 -17.56 -5.26
N LYS A 59 -10.47 -17.60 -6.10
CA LYS A 59 -10.40 -18.46 -7.29
C LYS A 59 -10.43 -19.94 -6.91
N LYS A 60 -9.65 -20.33 -5.89
CA LYS A 60 -9.66 -21.71 -5.36
C LYS A 60 -11.02 -22.11 -4.81
N ASN A 61 -11.81 -21.16 -4.29
CA ASN A 61 -13.17 -21.39 -3.80
C ASN A 61 -14.24 -21.33 -4.92
N GLY A 62 -13.87 -21.29 -6.20
CA GLY A 62 -14.79 -21.37 -7.33
C GLY A 62 -15.62 -20.12 -7.58
N MET A 63 -15.23 -18.96 -7.03
CA MET A 63 -15.92 -17.70 -7.30
C MET A 63 -15.68 -17.21 -8.74
N HIS A 64 -16.68 -16.58 -9.33
CA HIS A 64 -16.55 -15.89 -10.62
C HIS A 64 -15.83 -14.56 -10.42
N VAL A 65 -14.57 -14.50 -10.86
CA VAL A 65 -13.72 -13.33 -10.67
C VAL A 65 -13.72 -12.43 -11.90
N VAL A 66 -13.96 -11.14 -11.70
CA VAL A 66 -13.83 -10.09 -12.71
C VAL A 66 -12.71 -9.14 -12.30
N MET A 67 -11.81 -8.82 -13.22
CA MET A 67 -10.71 -7.89 -13.00
C MET A 67 -10.96 -6.57 -13.74
N GLN A 68 -10.83 -5.43 -13.04
CA GLN A 68 -11.05 -4.07 -13.56
C GLN A 68 -9.90 -3.18 -13.11
N PHE A 69 -8.74 -3.34 -13.74
CA PHE A 69 -7.53 -2.58 -13.44
C PHE A 69 -7.26 -1.57 -14.54
N SER A 70 -6.93 -0.34 -14.15
CA SER A 70 -6.57 0.74 -15.09
C SER A 70 -5.81 1.84 -14.38
N ASP A 71 -4.68 2.24 -14.91
CA ASP A 71 -3.95 3.41 -14.38
C ASP A 71 -4.60 4.71 -14.89
N TYR A 72 -5.45 5.30 -14.08
CA TYR A 72 -6.15 6.56 -14.42
C TYR A 72 -5.19 7.76 -14.50
N GLY A 73 -3.98 7.63 -14.01
CA GLY A 73 -2.94 8.65 -14.14
C GLY A 73 -2.31 8.71 -15.54
N LYS A 74 -2.33 7.57 -16.27
CA LYS A 74 -1.75 7.44 -17.62
C LYS A 74 -2.78 7.51 -18.74
N GLY A 75 -4.02 7.09 -18.45
CA GLY A 75 -5.09 7.04 -19.45
C GLY A 75 -5.59 8.43 -19.89
N SER A 76 -6.12 8.52 -21.10
CA SER A 76 -6.87 9.72 -21.54
C SER A 76 -8.17 9.86 -20.72
N PHE A 77 -8.75 11.06 -20.75
CA PHE A 77 -10.05 11.28 -20.08
C PHE A 77 -11.14 10.33 -20.59
N LEU A 78 -11.17 10.08 -21.91
CA LEU A 78 -12.16 9.19 -22.53
C LEU A 78 -11.93 7.73 -22.15
N ASP A 79 -10.68 7.27 -22.09
CA ASP A 79 -10.35 5.91 -21.66
C ASP A 79 -10.74 5.70 -20.20
N ASN A 80 -10.41 6.66 -19.33
CA ASN A 80 -10.77 6.62 -17.93
C ASN A 80 -12.30 6.58 -17.74
N LEU A 81 -13.03 7.38 -18.50
CA LEU A 81 -14.49 7.39 -18.49
C LEU A 81 -15.07 6.04 -18.94
N LYS A 82 -14.54 5.47 -20.02
CA LYS A 82 -14.93 4.14 -20.53
C LYS A 82 -14.70 3.05 -19.46
N ASN A 83 -13.54 3.07 -18.80
CA ASN A 83 -13.20 2.13 -17.74
C ASN A 83 -14.15 2.28 -16.52
N MET A 84 -14.47 3.51 -16.14
CA MET A 84 -15.46 3.76 -15.07
C MET A 84 -16.85 3.22 -15.45
N LEU A 85 -17.31 3.45 -16.67
CA LEU A 85 -18.60 2.94 -17.15
C LEU A 85 -18.63 1.41 -17.17
N GLN A 86 -17.55 0.77 -17.61
CA GLN A 86 -17.43 -0.68 -17.60
C GLN A 86 -17.48 -1.22 -16.16
N PHE A 87 -16.74 -0.62 -15.25
CA PHE A 87 -16.80 -0.97 -13.83
C PHE A 87 -18.22 -0.84 -13.28
N MET A 88 -18.92 0.28 -13.54
CA MET A 88 -20.27 0.51 -13.01
C MET A 88 -21.26 -0.55 -13.48
N ARG A 89 -21.12 -1.07 -14.72
CA ARG A 89 -21.96 -2.17 -15.26
C ARG A 89 -21.77 -3.46 -14.46
N VAL A 90 -20.52 -3.78 -14.10
CA VAL A 90 -20.20 -4.99 -13.33
C VAL A 90 -20.59 -4.79 -11.88
N TYR A 91 -20.20 -3.66 -11.27
CA TYR A 91 -20.47 -3.31 -9.88
C TYR A 91 -21.96 -3.38 -9.53
N ALA A 92 -22.82 -2.89 -10.43
CA ALA A 92 -24.26 -2.87 -10.20
C ALA A 92 -24.87 -4.28 -9.97
N ASN A 93 -24.17 -5.36 -10.35
CA ASN A 93 -24.67 -6.72 -10.30
C ASN A 93 -23.72 -7.70 -9.59
N ALA A 94 -22.58 -7.23 -9.06
CA ALA A 94 -21.63 -8.07 -8.33
C ALA A 94 -22.01 -8.23 -6.87
N GLY A 95 -21.74 -9.40 -6.29
CA GLY A 95 -21.89 -9.68 -4.86
C GLY A 95 -20.78 -9.01 -4.05
N TYR A 96 -19.57 -8.98 -4.60
CA TYR A 96 -18.40 -8.45 -3.88
C TYR A 96 -17.56 -7.55 -4.78
N VAL A 97 -16.98 -6.52 -4.17
CA VAL A 97 -15.97 -5.65 -4.79
C VAL A 97 -14.76 -5.54 -3.85
N VAL A 98 -13.58 -5.78 -4.38
CA VAL A 98 -12.29 -5.70 -3.68
C VAL A 98 -11.50 -4.54 -4.26
N VAL A 99 -11.08 -3.64 -3.40
CA VAL A 99 -10.18 -2.53 -3.74
C VAL A 99 -9.01 -2.50 -2.76
N CYS A 100 -7.88 -1.93 -3.14
CA CYS A 100 -6.72 -1.80 -2.25
C CYS A 100 -6.18 -0.37 -2.14
N ASP A 101 -6.81 0.56 -2.80
CA ASP A 101 -6.54 2.00 -2.73
C ASP A 101 -7.83 2.80 -2.96
N ASN A 102 -7.72 4.12 -3.06
CA ASN A 102 -8.83 5.00 -3.38
C ASN A 102 -9.38 4.70 -4.78
N PHE A 103 -10.55 4.12 -4.83
CA PHE A 103 -11.23 3.79 -6.07
C PHE A 103 -12.60 4.52 -6.16
N LEU A 104 -12.57 5.73 -6.71
CA LEU A 104 -13.71 6.64 -6.77
C LEU A 104 -15.01 5.99 -7.32
N PRO A 105 -14.98 5.14 -8.37
CA PRO A 105 -16.22 4.56 -8.88
C PRO A 105 -16.97 3.72 -7.83
N ALA A 106 -16.29 2.96 -6.97
CA ALA A 106 -16.94 2.17 -5.92
C ALA A 106 -17.66 3.03 -4.88
N ALA A 107 -17.15 4.25 -4.63
CA ALA A 107 -17.71 5.19 -3.66
C ALA A 107 -18.74 6.17 -4.25
N SER A 108 -19.01 6.10 -5.56
CA SER A 108 -19.76 7.12 -6.29
C SER A 108 -21.28 7.03 -6.19
N CYS A 109 -21.83 5.89 -5.78
CA CYS A 109 -23.27 5.65 -5.79
C CYS A 109 -23.78 5.09 -4.46
N LYS A 110 -25.10 5.10 -4.28
CA LYS A 110 -25.76 4.31 -3.24
C LYS A 110 -25.81 2.85 -3.75
N LYS A 111 -24.80 2.06 -3.34
CA LYS A 111 -24.72 0.64 -3.73
C LYS A 111 -25.90 -0.18 -3.21
N ARG A 112 -26.10 -1.35 -3.76
CA ARG A 112 -27.06 -2.32 -3.24
C ARG A 112 -26.59 -2.85 -1.88
N SER A 113 -27.52 -3.18 -1.00
CA SER A 113 -27.22 -3.77 0.32
C SER A 113 -26.56 -5.13 0.20
N GLU A 114 -26.93 -5.90 -0.84
CA GLU A 114 -26.43 -7.23 -1.15
C GLU A 114 -24.98 -7.22 -1.70
N THR A 115 -24.52 -6.07 -2.19
CA THR A 115 -23.14 -5.93 -2.67
C THR A 115 -22.25 -5.50 -1.51
N LYS A 116 -21.20 -6.25 -1.23
CA LYS A 116 -20.19 -5.94 -0.20
C LYS A 116 -18.93 -5.39 -0.83
N VAL A 117 -18.41 -4.31 -0.26
CA VAL A 117 -17.15 -3.68 -0.70
C VAL A 117 -16.11 -3.85 0.40
N ILE A 118 -14.99 -4.47 0.05
CA ILE A 118 -13.84 -4.63 0.94
C ILE A 118 -12.65 -3.82 0.44
N GLN A 119 -12.07 -3.05 1.34
CA GLN A 119 -10.82 -2.31 1.14
C GLN A 119 -9.68 -3.08 1.82
N LEU A 120 -8.76 -3.63 1.03
CA LEU A 120 -7.60 -4.36 1.55
C LEU A 120 -6.48 -3.44 2.02
N TRP A 121 -6.49 -2.19 1.54
CA TRP A 121 -5.41 -1.22 1.70
C TRP A 121 -4.07 -1.71 1.13
N HIS A 122 -3.10 -0.79 1.08
CA HIS A 122 -1.79 -1.05 0.48
C HIS A 122 -0.62 -0.88 1.45
N GLY A 123 -0.87 -0.55 2.73
CA GLY A 123 0.13 -0.35 3.77
C GLY A 123 -0.24 -1.06 5.06
N CYS A 124 0.77 -1.45 5.83
CA CYS A 124 0.62 -1.93 7.20
C CYS A 124 0.84 -0.80 8.20
N GLY A 125 0.34 -0.96 9.42
CA GLY A 125 0.40 0.07 10.46
C GLY A 125 -0.46 1.30 10.14
N ALA A 126 -0.33 2.32 10.98
CA ALA A 126 -0.87 3.66 10.75
C ALA A 126 0.23 4.66 11.11
N LEU A 127 1.21 4.84 10.21
CA LEU A 127 2.39 5.64 10.49
C LEU A 127 2.07 7.14 10.35
N LYS A 128 1.89 7.57 9.13
CA LYS A 128 1.67 8.98 8.76
C LYS A 128 0.18 9.27 8.58
N LYS A 129 -0.22 10.50 8.87
CA LYS A 129 -1.59 10.96 8.61
C LYS A 129 -1.92 10.88 7.14
N PHE A 130 -3.16 10.48 6.82
CA PHE A 130 -3.66 10.35 5.46
C PHE A 130 -5.16 10.64 5.38
N GLY A 131 -5.69 10.68 4.16
CA GLY A 131 -7.12 10.85 3.94
C GLY A 131 -7.66 12.15 4.49
N TYR A 132 -8.70 12.08 5.32
CA TYR A 132 -9.34 13.26 5.93
C TYR A 132 -8.53 13.88 7.07
N ASP A 133 -7.51 13.21 7.59
CA ASP A 133 -6.66 13.73 8.66
C ASP A 133 -5.52 14.62 8.13
N THR A 134 -5.44 14.80 6.81
CA THR A 134 -4.49 15.74 6.19
C THR A 134 -5.11 16.44 4.97
N PRO A 135 -5.00 17.79 4.90
CA PRO A 135 -5.52 18.56 3.75
C PRO A 135 -4.73 18.32 2.45
N GLU A 136 -3.55 17.70 2.54
CA GLU A 136 -2.77 17.32 1.35
C GLU A 136 -3.47 16.24 0.51
N ASP A 137 -4.16 15.31 1.16
CA ASP A 137 -4.84 14.20 0.49
C ASP A 137 -6.28 14.58 0.10
N ILE A 138 -7.06 15.12 1.05
CA ILE A 138 -8.46 15.49 0.82
C ILE A 138 -8.66 16.94 1.28
N PRO A 139 -8.77 17.90 0.33
CA PRO A 139 -9.01 19.30 0.66
C PRO A 139 -10.35 19.49 1.39
N SER A 140 -10.40 20.44 2.33
CA SER A 140 -11.61 20.73 3.13
C SER A 140 -12.86 21.11 2.32
N TYR A 141 -12.68 21.63 1.09
CA TYR A 141 -13.78 21.95 0.18
C TYR A 141 -14.31 20.75 -0.61
N TYR A 142 -13.65 19.57 -0.52
CA TYR A 142 -14.09 18.38 -1.24
C TYR A 142 -15.37 17.80 -0.60
N LYS A 143 -16.45 17.75 -1.40
CA LYS A 143 -17.73 17.19 -0.96
C LYS A 143 -17.90 15.78 -1.50
N GLY A 144 -17.99 14.82 -0.62
CA GLY A 144 -18.11 13.39 -0.91
C GLY A 144 -17.08 12.59 -0.13
N ASN A 145 -17.36 11.31 0.11
CA ASN A 145 -16.41 10.40 0.73
C ASN A 145 -15.98 9.35 -0.29
N VAL A 146 -14.69 9.30 -0.61
CA VAL A 146 -14.10 8.38 -1.60
C VAL A 146 -14.08 6.93 -1.14
N LEU A 147 -14.43 6.65 0.13
CA LEU A 147 -14.43 5.33 0.77
C LEU A 147 -15.79 4.95 1.38
N ARG A 148 -16.82 5.80 1.22
CA ARG A 148 -18.12 5.68 1.93
C ARG A 148 -18.81 4.31 1.80
N ASN A 149 -18.57 3.57 0.73
CA ASN A 149 -19.23 2.31 0.44
C ASN A 149 -18.45 1.08 0.95
N CYS A 150 -17.27 1.26 1.56
CA CYS A 150 -16.54 0.15 2.16
C CYS A 150 -17.34 -0.41 3.34
N ASP A 151 -17.67 -1.70 3.27
CA ASP A 151 -18.31 -2.45 4.38
C ASP A 151 -17.25 -3.01 5.33
N CYS A 152 -16.05 -3.29 4.80
CA CYS A 152 -14.89 -3.74 5.54
C CYS A 152 -13.64 -3.03 5.03
N VAL A 153 -12.83 -2.53 5.94
CA VAL A 153 -11.45 -2.06 5.68
C VAL A 153 -10.52 -2.92 6.54
N THR A 154 -9.58 -3.61 5.92
CA THR A 154 -8.64 -4.45 6.68
C THR A 154 -7.48 -3.62 7.22
N VAL A 155 -7.09 -3.86 8.47
CA VAL A 155 -5.93 -3.24 9.11
C VAL A 155 -5.05 -4.29 9.78
N SER A 156 -3.78 -3.95 9.98
CA SER A 156 -2.74 -4.87 10.46
C SER A 156 -2.79 -5.19 11.95
N ALA A 157 -3.51 -4.38 12.74
CA ALA A 157 -3.66 -4.58 14.19
C ALA A 157 -4.86 -3.79 14.72
N PRO A 158 -5.42 -4.15 15.90
CA PRO A 158 -6.46 -3.38 16.57
C PRO A 158 -6.09 -1.93 16.84
N TRP A 159 -4.81 -1.66 17.10
CA TRP A 159 -4.30 -0.30 17.31
C TRP A 159 -4.58 0.64 16.12
N CYS A 160 -4.62 0.12 14.89
CA CYS A 160 -4.84 0.92 13.68
C CYS A 160 -6.30 1.38 13.52
N VAL A 161 -7.26 0.74 14.19
CA VAL A 161 -8.70 0.94 13.97
C VAL A 161 -9.13 2.41 14.11
N PRO A 162 -8.87 3.14 15.21
CA PRO A 162 -9.35 4.51 15.37
C PRO A 162 -8.75 5.47 14.33
N TYR A 163 -7.50 5.26 13.94
CA TYR A 163 -6.79 6.10 12.97
C TYR A 163 -7.32 5.92 11.56
N PHE A 164 -7.58 4.68 11.15
CA PHE A 164 -8.19 4.41 9.85
C PHE A 164 -9.65 4.88 9.80
N ALA A 165 -10.40 4.77 10.89
CA ALA A 165 -11.77 5.29 10.97
C ALA A 165 -11.81 6.81 10.78
N SER A 166 -10.90 7.54 11.43
CA SER A 166 -10.75 8.99 11.28
C SER A 166 -10.31 9.33 9.84
N ALA A 167 -9.20 8.79 9.39
CA ALA A 167 -8.62 9.08 8.08
C ALA A 167 -9.54 8.79 6.91
N MET A 168 -10.41 7.78 7.03
CA MET A 168 -11.34 7.35 5.99
C MET A 168 -12.75 7.93 6.17
N ALA A 169 -13.01 8.63 7.28
CA ALA A 169 -14.32 9.11 7.69
C ALA A 169 -15.37 7.99 7.63
N LEU A 170 -15.03 6.86 8.25
CA LEU A 170 -15.88 5.66 8.35
C LEU A 170 -16.15 5.30 9.83
N PRO A 171 -17.28 4.64 10.12
CA PRO A 171 -17.52 4.06 11.45
C PRO A 171 -16.44 3.01 11.79
N GLN A 172 -16.03 2.97 13.07
CA GLN A 172 -14.99 2.04 13.53
C GLN A 172 -15.33 0.57 13.28
N GLU A 173 -16.61 0.22 13.31
CA GLU A 173 -17.12 -1.14 13.07
C GLU A 173 -16.83 -1.68 11.68
N ARG A 174 -16.50 -0.78 10.74
CA ARG A 174 -16.09 -1.16 9.39
C ARG A 174 -14.56 -1.33 9.24
N ILE A 175 -13.80 -0.91 10.24
CA ILE A 175 -12.36 -1.06 10.26
C ILE A 175 -12.02 -2.33 11.03
N MET A 176 -11.60 -3.36 10.34
CA MET A 176 -11.48 -4.69 10.91
C MET A 176 -10.01 -5.13 10.99
N PRO A 177 -9.49 -5.49 12.17
CA PRO A 177 -8.13 -5.97 12.34
C PRO A 177 -8.01 -7.43 11.88
N LEU A 178 -8.33 -7.68 10.60
CA LEU A 178 -8.24 -9.01 9.97
C LEU A 178 -6.82 -9.33 9.47
N GLY A 179 -5.93 -8.35 9.51
CA GLY A 179 -4.61 -8.40 8.90
C GLY A 179 -4.64 -7.95 7.43
N ILE A 180 -3.47 -7.77 6.85
CA ILE A 180 -3.30 -7.36 5.46
C ILE A 180 -2.96 -8.60 4.62
N SER A 181 -3.87 -8.98 3.74
CA SER A 181 -3.85 -10.24 2.98
C SER A 181 -2.50 -10.55 2.30
N ARG A 182 -1.80 -9.53 1.74
CA ARG A 182 -0.52 -9.73 1.06
C ARG A 182 0.60 -10.23 1.99
N THR A 183 0.53 -9.92 3.29
CA THR A 183 1.57 -10.33 4.25
C THR A 183 1.61 -11.84 4.46
N ASP A 184 0.52 -12.55 4.15
CA ASP A 184 0.49 -14.03 4.21
C ASP A 184 1.48 -14.67 3.24
N LEU A 185 1.90 -13.95 2.17
CA LEU A 185 2.94 -14.44 1.25
C LEU A 185 4.27 -14.66 1.96
N TYR A 186 4.60 -13.83 2.95
CA TYR A 186 5.87 -13.90 3.67
C TYR A 186 5.98 -15.15 4.57
N TYR A 187 4.86 -15.82 4.85
CA TYR A 187 4.80 -17.08 5.59
C TYR A 187 4.73 -18.33 4.69
N ARG A 188 4.73 -18.15 3.34
CA ARG A 188 4.63 -19.26 2.38
C ARG A 188 6.01 -19.64 1.83
N PRO A 189 6.51 -20.85 2.12
CA PRO A 189 7.81 -21.31 1.64
C PRO A 189 7.98 -21.22 0.12
N GLU A 190 6.92 -21.53 -0.64
CA GLU A 190 6.91 -21.49 -2.09
C GLU A 190 7.14 -20.07 -2.62
N PHE A 191 6.51 -19.08 -2.01
CA PHE A 191 6.71 -17.67 -2.36
C PHE A 191 8.14 -17.23 -2.09
N LEU A 192 8.66 -17.57 -0.91
CA LEU A 192 10.05 -17.26 -0.52
C LEU A 192 11.07 -17.87 -1.49
N LYS A 193 10.81 -19.13 -1.92
CA LYS A 193 11.66 -19.81 -2.92
C LYS A 193 11.63 -19.13 -4.29
N ILE A 194 10.43 -18.73 -4.74
CA ILE A 194 10.26 -18.01 -6.02
C ILE A 194 10.98 -16.66 -5.97
N VAL A 195 10.82 -15.90 -4.89
CA VAL A 195 11.47 -14.60 -4.70
C VAL A 195 12.99 -14.75 -4.72
N ARG A 196 13.55 -15.70 -3.97
CA ARG A 196 15.00 -15.96 -3.95
C ARG A 196 15.54 -16.27 -5.34
N LYS A 197 14.84 -17.13 -6.11
CA LYS A 197 15.26 -17.47 -7.48
C LYS A 197 15.22 -16.26 -8.41
N ARG A 198 14.14 -15.45 -8.34
CA ARG A 198 14.04 -14.22 -9.13
C ARG A 198 15.14 -13.24 -8.74
N PHE A 199 15.38 -13.08 -7.44
CA PHE A 199 16.42 -12.21 -6.91
C PHE A 199 17.81 -12.59 -7.45
N GLN A 200 18.17 -13.87 -7.39
CA GLN A 200 19.44 -14.36 -7.95
C GLN A 200 19.60 -14.05 -9.43
N ASN A 201 18.53 -14.12 -10.21
CA ASN A 201 18.54 -13.81 -11.63
C ASN A 201 18.64 -12.30 -11.90
N GLU A 202 17.95 -11.47 -11.13
CA GLU A 202 17.91 -10.01 -11.34
C GLU A 202 19.14 -9.30 -10.75
N TYR A 203 19.73 -9.86 -9.68
CA TYR A 203 20.84 -9.30 -8.93
C TYR A 203 21.99 -10.31 -8.76
N PRO A 204 22.59 -10.83 -9.85
CA PRO A 204 23.67 -11.83 -9.77
C PRO A 204 24.89 -11.30 -8.98
N GLN A 205 25.12 -9.98 -8.98
CA GLN A 205 26.19 -9.32 -8.20
C GLN A 205 25.98 -9.39 -6.68
N ALA A 206 24.79 -9.78 -6.20
CA ALA A 206 24.49 -9.96 -4.77
C ALA A 206 24.88 -11.36 -4.26
N ALA A 207 25.38 -12.26 -5.12
CA ALA A 207 25.77 -13.58 -4.72
C ALA A 207 26.86 -13.57 -3.65
N GLY A 208 26.62 -14.19 -2.50
CA GLY A 208 27.55 -14.24 -1.36
C GLY A 208 27.66 -12.94 -0.55
N LYS A 209 26.89 -11.89 -0.87
CA LYS A 209 26.89 -10.61 -0.18
C LYS A 209 25.65 -10.46 0.73
N LYS A 210 25.76 -9.66 1.76
CA LYS A 210 24.61 -9.17 2.53
C LYS A 210 23.82 -8.17 1.68
N VAL A 211 22.50 -8.18 1.79
CA VAL A 211 21.61 -7.31 1.01
C VAL A 211 21.10 -6.17 1.86
N LEU A 212 21.46 -4.95 1.49
CA LEU A 212 20.90 -3.73 2.05
C LEU A 212 19.87 -3.18 1.08
N LEU A 213 18.61 -3.07 1.52
CA LEU A 213 17.54 -2.46 0.74
C LEU A 213 17.30 -1.04 1.21
N TRP A 214 17.39 -0.07 0.30
CA TRP A 214 16.93 1.29 0.54
C TRP A 214 15.59 1.52 -0.16
N ALA A 215 14.54 1.74 0.65
CA ALA A 215 13.16 1.92 0.19
C ALA A 215 12.55 3.21 0.78
N PRO A 216 12.87 4.38 0.23
CA PRO A 216 12.43 5.68 0.73
C PRO A 216 11.03 6.04 0.25
N THR A 217 10.35 6.92 1.00
CA THR A 217 9.15 7.63 0.54
C THR A 217 9.54 8.74 -0.43
N PHE A 218 8.79 8.91 -1.52
CA PHE A 218 8.96 10.10 -2.37
C PHE A 218 8.35 11.35 -1.73
N ARG A 219 8.89 12.51 -2.10
CA ARG A 219 8.39 13.84 -1.72
C ARG A 219 7.75 14.51 -2.93
N GLY A 220 6.79 15.38 -2.68
CA GLY A 220 6.06 16.09 -3.73
C GLY A 220 4.95 15.24 -4.34
N ASN A 221 4.47 15.66 -5.51
CA ASN A 221 3.43 14.94 -6.27
C ASN A 221 4.06 14.07 -7.38
N ALA A 222 3.25 13.21 -8.00
CA ALA A 222 3.71 12.27 -9.04
C ALA A 222 4.45 12.94 -10.24
N ALA A 223 4.19 14.23 -10.52
CA ALA A 223 4.83 14.97 -11.60
C ALA A 223 6.20 15.56 -11.22
N GLN A 224 6.44 15.74 -9.91
CA GLN A 224 7.64 16.34 -9.34
C GLN A 224 8.18 15.48 -8.17
N ALA A 225 8.08 14.17 -8.31
CA ALA A 225 8.55 13.24 -7.31
C ALA A 225 10.07 13.35 -7.13
N ARG A 226 10.52 13.54 -5.88
CA ARG A 226 11.92 13.55 -5.49
C ARG A 226 12.14 12.63 -4.30
N VAL A 227 13.36 12.18 -4.11
CA VAL A 227 13.78 11.38 -2.95
C VAL A 227 14.87 12.14 -2.23
N CYS A 228 14.80 12.16 -0.90
CA CYS A 228 15.87 12.72 -0.05
C CYS A 228 16.91 11.64 0.22
N GLY A 229 18.21 12.04 0.24
CA GLY A 229 19.30 11.19 0.70
C GLY A 229 19.89 10.22 -0.33
N GLN A 230 19.57 10.34 -1.62
CA GLN A 230 20.13 9.42 -2.63
C GLN A 230 21.65 9.44 -2.68
N GLU A 231 22.27 10.62 -2.66
CA GLU A 231 23.74 10.76 -2.68
C GLU A 231 24.38 10.17 -1.40
N ALA A 232 23.73 10.31 -0.26
CA ALA A 232 24.17 9.69 0.99
C ALA A 232 24.21 8.16 0.89
N ILE A 233 23.18 7.56 0.27
CA ILE A 233 23.15 6.11 0.01
C ILE A 233 24.23 5.69 -0.99
N ASP A 234 24.56 6.52 -1.98
CA ASP A 234 25.64 6.23 -2.93
C ASP A 234 27.00 6.21 -2.23
N ARG A 235 27.26 7.19 -1.36
CA ARG A 235 28.48 7.23 -0.53
C ARG A 235 28.51 6.08 0.49
N LEU A 236 27.37 5.76 1.11
CA LEU A 236 27.26 4.59 1.99
C LEU A 236 27.63 3.30 1.27
N ALA A 237 27.12 3.08 0.06
CA ALA A 237 27.41 1.87 -0.73
C ALA A 237 28.91 1.73 -1.00
N GLN A 238 29.60 2.84 -1.30
CA GLN A 238 31.06 2.84 -1.47
C GLN A 238 31.81 2.48 -0.17
N LYS A 239 31.38 3.03 0.98
CA LYS A 239 31.99 2.75 2.28
C LYS A 239 31.76 1.30 2.75
N LEU A 240 30.62 0.70 2.42
CA LEU A 240 30.29 -0.69 2.78
C LEU A 240 31.07 -1.73 1.95
N GLY A 241 31.58 -1.34 0.78
CA GLY A 241 32.45 -2.15 -0.06
C GLY A 241 31.79 -3.44 -0.58
N GLU A 242 32.63 -4.47 -0.78
CA GLU A 242 32.25 -5.73 -1.42
C GLU A 242 31.37 -6.66 -0.56
N GLU A 243 31.33 -6.45 0.75
CA GLU A 243 30.54 -7.30 1.67
C GLU A 243 29.03 -7.11 1.45
N TRP A 244 28.62 -5.94 0.97
CA TRP A 244 27.22 -5.57 0.83
C TRP A 244 26.80 -5.33 -0.62
N CYS A 245 25.61 -5.77 -0.96
CA CYS A 245 24.90 -5.36 -2.17
C CYS A 245 23.81 -4.36 -1.79
N VAL A 246 24.00 -3.09 -2.12
CA VAL A 246 23.03 -2.03 -1.85
C VAL A 246 22.03 -1.92 -2.99
N ILE A 247 20.75 -2.18 -2.72
CA ILE A 247 19.65 -2.12 -3.66
C ILE A 247 18.80 -0.90 -3.38
N LYS A 248 18.65 -0.02 -4.38
CA LYS A 248 17.81 1.17 -4.30
C LYS A 248 16.46 0.90 -4.94
N CYS A 249 15.42 0.74 -4.13
CA CYS A 249 14.08 0.53 -4.61
C CYS A 249 13.28 1.83 -4.57
N LEU A 250 13.40 2.62 -5.65
CA LEU A 250 12.66 3.87 -5.80
C LEU A 250 11.22 3.60 -6.23
N HIS A 251 10.30 4.51 -5.85
CA HIS A 251 8.89 4.44 -6.23
C HIS A 251 8.72 4.33 -7.76
N PRO A 252 7.75 3.57 -8.28
CA PRO A 252 7.53 3.38 -9.72
C PRO A 252 7.48 4.67 -10.55
N HIS A 253 6.94 5.77 -10.00
CA HIS A 253 6.92 7.08 -10.65
C HIS A 253 8.31 7.67 -10.92
N MET A 254 9.33 7.21 -10.20
CA MET A 254 10.72 7.66 -10.35
C MET A 254 11.56 6.73 -11.23
N ARG A 255 11.09 5.53 -11.49
CA ARG A 255 11.77 4.55 -12.35
C ARG A 255 11.58 4.90 -13.82
N LYS A 256 12.27 5.94 -14.31
CA LYS A 256 12.32 6.25 -15.74
C LYS A 256 13.08 5.11 -16.45
N LYS A 257 12.35 4.29 -17.25
CA LYS A 257 12.92 3.31 -18.20
C LYS A 257 13.45 1.98 -17.63
N LEU A 258 12.71 1.33 -16.70
CA LEU A 258 12.93 -0.10 -16.52
C LEU A 258 12.05 -0.89 -17.50
N PRO A 259 12.54 -2.04 -18.05
CA PRO A 259 11.70 -2.90 -18.89
C PRO A 259 10.41 -3.25 -18.16
N LYS A 260 9.28 -3.17 -18.86
CA LYS A 260 7.98 -3.57 -18.31
C LYS A 260 8.09 -5.04 -17.86
N GLY A 261 7.80 -5.30 -16.60
CA GLY A 261 7.40 -6.62 -16.14
C GLY A 261 8.39 -7.45 -15.32
N ASN A 262 9.66 -7.08 -15.15
CA ASN A 262 10.66 -8.01 -14.58
C ASN A 262 11.39 -7.56 -13.32
N CYS A 263 11.15 -6.37 -12.76
CA CYS A 263 11.85 -5.96 -11.55
C CYS A 263 11.05 -6.32 -10.30
N LEU A 264 11.73 -6.92 -9.31
CA LEU A 264 11.18 -7.15 -7.98
C LEU A 264 10.76 -5.80 -7.35
N THR A 265 9.57 -5.77 -6.75
CA THR A 265 9.11 -4.61 -5.98
C THR A 265 9.79 -4.55 -4.62
N ALA A 266 9.63 -3.44 -3.88
CA ALA A 266 10.16 -3.34 -2.53
C ALA A 266 9.61 -4.45 -1.62
N GLU A 267 8.32 -4.74 -1.72
CA GLU A 267 7.66 -5.80 -0.96
C GLU A 267 8.22 -7.20 -1.32
N GLU A 268 8.50 -7.43 -2.60
CA GLU A 268 9.10 -8.70 -3.05
C GLU A 268 10.58 -8.82 -2.66
N LEU A 269 11.29 -7.72 -2.40
CA LEU A 269 12.68 -7.71 -1.93
C LEU A 269 12.82 -7.95 -0.42
N LEU A 270 11.81 -7.67 0.40
CA LEU A 270 11.90 -7.80 1.86
C LEU A 270 12.41 -9.17 2.34
N PRO A 271 11.95 -10.32 1.76
CA PRO A 271 12.41 -11.63 2.23
C PRO A 271 13.91 -11.89 2.06
N VAL A 272 14.55 -11.23 1.10
CA VAL A 272 15.98 -11.39 0.78
C VAL A 272 16.85 -10.27 1.36
N THR A 273 16.24 -9.29 2.01
CA THR A 273 16.92 -8.15 2.63
C THR A 273 17.51 -8.55 3.97
N ASP A 274 18.75 -8.19 4.23
CA ASP A 274 19.43 -8.40 5.52
C ASP A 274 19.38 -7.15 6.41
N LEU A 275 19.36 -5.95 5.81
CA LEU A 275 19.14 -4.69 6.51
C LEU A 275 18.29 -3.75 5.64
N LEU A 276 17.24 -3.19 6.22
CA LEU A 276 16.39 -2.19 5.57
C LEU A 276 16.80 -0.78 5.98
N ILE A 277 17.02 0.10 5.00
CA ILE A 277 17.01 1.55 5.23
C ILE A 277 15.72 2.11 4.65
N THR A 278 14.94 2.78 5.46
CA THR A 278 13.72 3.45 5.04
C THR A 278 13.54 4.77 5.79
N ASP A 279 12.47 5.48 5.47
CA ASP A 279 12.09 6.72 6.14
C ASP A 279 10.64 6.62 6.66
N TYR A 280 9.72 7.42 6.16
CA TYR A 280 8.31 7.45 6.57
C TYR A 280 7.43 6.44 5.82
N SER A 281 8.03 5.39 5.27
CA SER A 281 7.31 4.35 4.53
C SER A 281 6.71 3.29 5.44
N SER A 282 5.47 2.90 5.15
CA SER A 282 4.80 1.78 5.84
C SER A 282 5.48 0.42 5.60
N ILE A 283 6.43 0.33 4.67
CA ILE A 283 7.21 -0.89 4.42
C ILE A 283 8.02 -1.33 5.64
N LEU A 284 8.32 -0.38 6.55
CA LEU A 284 8.92 -0.68 7.85
C LEU A 284 8.11 -1.76 8.58
N PHE A 285 6.78 -1.62 8.62
CA PHE A 285 5.92 -2.58 9.32
C PHE A 285 5.90 -3.94 8.62
N ASP A 286 5.85 -3.99 7.29
CA ASP A 286 5.97 -5.25 6.55
C ASP A 286 7.30 -5.96 6.87
N TYR A 287 8.38 -5.19 7.04
CA TYR A 287 9.72 -5.72 7.34
C TYR A 287 9.83 -6.29 8.75
N LEU A 288 9.01 -5.81 9.72
CA LEU A 288 8.98 -6.37 11.07
C LEU A 288 8.63 -7.88 11.10
N ILE A 289 7.97 -8.41 10.07
CA ILE A 289 7.68 -9.85 9.96
C ILE A 289 8.97 -10.67 9.95
N PHE A 290 10.05 -10.13 9.41
CA PHE A 290 11.33 -10.81 9.30
C PHE A 290 12.22 -10.67 10.53
N GLN A 291 11.87 -9.78 11.48
CA GLN A 291 12.64 -9.53 12.72
C GLN A 291 14.12 -9.26 12.44
N LYS A 292 14.43 -8.51 11.39
CA LYS A 292 15.77 -8.16 10.93
C LYS A 292 16.08 -6.68 11.18
N PRO A 293 17.37 -6.29 11.21
CA PRO A 293 17.79 -4.92 11.50
C PRO A 293 17.29 -3.91 10.48
N LEU A 294 16.98 -2.71 10.95
CA LEU A 294 16.57 -1.59 10.10
C LEU A 294 17.16 -0.25 10.60
N VAL A 295 17.34 0.68 9.67
CA VAL A 295 17.74 2.06 9.93
C VAL A 295 16.69 2.99 9.35
N ARG A 296 16.30 4.02 10.12
CA ARG A 296 15.39 5.07 9.68
C ARG A 296 16.20 6.29 9.28
N PHE A 297 16.46 6.47 7.98
CA PHE A 297 17.21 7.61 7.46
C PHE A 297 16.25 8.73 7.08
N VAL A 298 16.23 9.80 7.85
CA VAL A 298 15.21 10.86 7.83
C VAL A 298 15.83 12.28 7.81
N PRO A 299 16.57 12.63 6.75
CA PRO A 299 17.29 13.91 6.71
C PRO A 299 16.41 15.17 6.69
N ASP A 300 15.10 15.00 6.51
CA ASP A 300 14.10 16.06 6.48
C ASP A 300 13.02 15.91 7.59
N TYR A 301 13.38 15.29 8.72
CA TYR A 301 12.43 14.90 9.77
C TYR A 301 11.56 16.05 10.27
N GLN A 302 12.18 17.18 10.62
CA GLN A 302 11.47 18.34 11.15
C GLN A 302 10.47 18.93 10.14
N GLU A 303 10.86 19.00 8.87
CA GLU A 303 9.99 19.47 7.79
C GLU A 303 8.81 18.51 7.59
N TYR A 304 9.08 17.20 7.60
CA TYR A 304 8.05 16.18 7.39
C TYR A 304 7.03 16.17 8.54
N CYS A 305 7.48 16.26 9.78
CA CYS A 305 6.60 16.36 10.96
C CYS A 305 5.64 17.55 10.86
N LYS A 306 6.18 18.71 10.44
CA LYS A 306 5.38 19.95 10.32
C LYS A 306 4.34 19.87 9.21
N ASN A 307 4.69 19.27 8.08
CA ASN A 307 3.81 19.25 6.89
C ASN A 307 2.77 18.14 6.94
N ARG A 308 3.15 16.91 7.34
CA ARG A 308 2.25 15.76 7.28
C ARG A 308 1.84 15.22 8.65
N GLY A 309 2.79 15.04 9.54
CA GLY A 309 2.58 14.49 10.88
C GLY A 309 2.32 12.97 10.90
N PHE A 310 2.31 12.42 12.11
CA PHE A 310 2.18 11.00 12.39
C PHE A 310 1.01 10.69 13.32
N TYR A 311 0.54 9.44 13.33
CA TYR A 311 -0.42 8.92 14.31
C TYR A 311 0.26 8.35 15.56
N MET A 312 1.55 8.11 15.48
CA MET A 312 2.37 7.57 16.57
C MET A 312 3.60 8.44 16.77
N ASP A 313 4.23 8.27 17.90
CA ASP A 313 5.56 8.86 18.14
C ASP A 313 6.57 8.11 17.27
N TYR A 314 7.04 8.78 16.23
CA TYR A 314 7.95 8.22 15.24
C TYR A 314 9.31 7.87 15.85
N GLU A 315 9.76 8.61 16.86
CA GLU A 315 11.07 8.42 17.48
C GLU A 315 11.15 7.10 18.25
N THR A 316 10.00 6.62 18.77
CA THR A 316 9.92 5.36 19.53
C THR A 316 9.93 4.09 18.69
N LEU A 317 9.91 4.21 17.35
CA LEU A 317 9.99 3.05 16.47
C LEU A 317 11.38 2.40 16.54
N PRO A 318 11.49 1.08 16.31
CA PRO A 318 12.76 0.35 16.38
C PRO A 318 13.73 0.75 15.26
N GLY A 319 15.00 0.40 15.47
CA GLY A 319 16.11 0.71 14.57
C GLY A 319 16.64 2.12 14.76
N ALA A 320 17.90 2.34 14.42
CA ALA A 320 18.53 3.63 14.55
C ALA A 320 17.82 4.70 13.71
N MET A 321 17.50 5.84 14.30
CA MET A 321 17.02 7.03 13.59
C MET A 321 18.20 7.93 13.27
N VAL A 322 18.39 8.28 12.01
CA VAL A 322 19.54 9.03 11.51
C VAL A 322 19.05 10.20 10.65
N GLU A 323 19.40 11.42 11.05
CA GLU A 323 19.11 12.64 10.30
C GLU A 323 20.32 13.11 9.49
N SER A 324 21.54 12.83 9.98
CA SER A 324 22.79 13.21 9.33
C SER A 324 23.33 12.07 8.46
N GLU A 325 23.85 12.43 7.29
CA GLU A 325 24.58 11.49 6.43
C GLU A 325 25.85 10.95 7.09
N ASP A 326 26.52 11.78 7.89
CA ASP A 326 27.80 11.41 8.53
C ASP A 326 27.61 10.25 9.52
N ASP A 327 26.46 10.17 10.17
CA ASP A 327 26.12 9.11 11.13
C ASP A 327 25.60 7.83 10.47
N LEU A 328 25.20 7.89 9.19
CA LEU A 328 24.50 6.80 8.52
C LEU A 328 25.34 5.52 8.43
N TYR A 329 26.62 5.62 8.11
CA TYR A 329 27.51 4.46 8.02
C TYR A 329 27.67 3.77 9.40
N ALA A 330 27.93 4.55 10.45
CA ALA A 330 28.06 4.02 11.81
C ALA A 330 26.79 3.33 12.30
N ALA A 331 25.62 3.93 12.01
CA ALA A 331 24.32 3.35 12.35
C ALA A 331 24.07 2.02 11.64
N VAL A 332 24.36 1.94 10.33
CA VAL A 332 24.21 0.72 9.55
C VAL A 332 25.12 -0.39 10.08
N VAL A 333 26.39 -0.10 10.36
CA VAL A 333 27.34 -1.08 10.91
C VAL A 333 26.89 -1.59 12.26
N LYS A 334 26.46 -0.68 13.15
CA LYS A 334 25.95 -1.02 14.49
C LYS A 334 24.73 -1.93 14.42
N GLU A 335 23.70 -1.51 13.68
CA GLU A 335 22.46 -2.28 13.52
C GLU A 335 22.69 -3.65 12.86
N ALA A 336 23.63 -3.74 11.91
CA ALA A 336 23.98 -5.00 11.29
C ALA A 336 24.67 -6.00 12.23
N GLN A 337 25.32 -5.53 13.30
CA GLN A 337 26.02 -6.34 14.29
C GLN A 337 25.17 -6.64 15.51
N ASP A 338 24.50 -5.63 16.04
CA ASP A 338 23.73 -5.71 17.27
C ASP A 338 22.50 -4.78 17.20
N TYR A 339 21.32 -5.36 17.03
CA TYR A 339 20.05 -4.64 16.96
C TYR A 339 19.06 -5.14 18.00
N ASP A 340 18.16 -4.29 18.43
CA ASP A 340 17.17 -4.58 19.47
C ASP A 340 16.01 -5.44 18.92
N LYS A 341 16.16 -6.78 19.03
CA LYS A 341 15.14 -7.75 18.62
C LYS A 341 13.86 -7.64 19.43
N GLU A 342 13.98 -7.29 20.71
CA GLU A 342 12.83 -7.16 21.59
C GLU A 342 11.98 -5.93 21.22
N ALA A 343 12.61 -4.81 20.85
CA ALA A 343 11.90 -3.64 20.32
C ALA A 343 11.19 -3.95 19.00
N LEU A 344 11.83 -4.71 18.08
CA LEU A 344 11.18 -5.17 16.84
C LEU A 344 9.95 -6.01 17.13
N LYS A 345 10.06 -6.97 18.04
CA LYS A 345 8.98 -7.87 18.44
C LYS A 345 7.81 -7.11 19.07
N LYS A 346 8.07 -6.23 20.04
CA LYS A 346 7.03 -5.39 20.67
C LYS A 346 6.32 -4.50 19.66
N THR A 347 7.07 -3.94 18.71
CA THR A 347 6.50 -3.12 17.64
C THR A 347 5.63 -3.96 16.72
N PHE A 348 6.05 -5.16 16.36
CA PHE A 348 5.24 -6.11 15.59
C PHE A 348 3.94 -6.46 16.34
N GLU A 349 4.02 -6.86 17.60
CA GLU A 349 2.87 -7.21 18.42
C GLU A 349 1.86 -6.06 18.52
N LYS A 350 2.33 -4.82 18.62
CA LYS A 350 1.47 -3.64 18.73
C LYS A 350 0.81 -3.25 17.41
N TYR A 351 1.55 -3.26 16.30
CA TYR A 351 1.10 -2.66 15.03
C TYR A 351 0.79 -3.68 13.94
N MET A 352 1.20 -4.94 14.11
CA MET A 352 1.14 -5.98 13.08
C MET A 352 0.50 -7.29 13.57
N SER A 353 -0.07 -7.33 14.78
CA SER A 353 -0.55 -8.56 15.43
C SER A 353 -1.55 -9.38 14.63
N ALA A 354 -2.26 -8.79 13.68
CA ALA A 354 -3.16 -9.51 12.79
C ALA A 354 -2.50 -9.95 11.46
N CYS A 355 -1.20 -9.68 11.26
CA CYS A 355 -0.43 -10.12 10.09
C CYS A 355 0.42 -11.36 10.42
N ASP A 356 -0.25 -12.43 10.82
CA ASP A 356 0.30 -13.69 11.34
C ASP A 356 0.30 -14.85 10.33
N GLY A 357 0.07 -14.56 9.05
CA GLY A 357 -0.01 -15.54 7.97
C GLY A 357 -1.44 -16.07 7.69
N HIS A 358 -2.44 -15.62 8.45
CA HIS A 358 -3.84 -16.07 8.36
C HIS A 358 -4.82 -14.93 7.99
N ALA A 359 -4.32 -13.77 7.54
CA ALA A 359 -5.17 -12.63 7.18
C ALA A 359 -6.17 -12.98 6.06
N THR A 360 -5.71 -13.68 5.03
CA THR A 360 -6.57 -14.11 3.90
C THR A 360 -7.69 -15.05 4.36
N GLU A 361 -7.42 -15.93 5.30
CA GLU A 361 -8.43 -16.85 5.86
C GLU A 361 -9.53 -16.07 6.60
N ARG A 362 -9.14 -15.10 7.44
CA ARG A 362 -10.09 -14.23 8.15
C ARG A 362 -10.93 -13.40 7.20
N ILE A 363 -10.34 -12.86 6.13
CA ILE A 363 -11.05 -12.12 5.08
C ILE A 363 -12.02 -13.04 4.33
N MET A 364 -11.61 -14.26 3.99
CA MET A 364 -12.49 -15.25 3.34
C MET A 364 -13.66 -15.66 4.22
N LYS A 365 -13.44 -15.77 5.54
CA LYS A 365 -14.52 -16.01 6.51
C LYS A 365 -15.51 -14.85 6.51
N TRP A 366 -15.02 -13.61 6.62
CA TRP A 366 -15.86 -12.42 6.55
C TRP A 366 -16.70 -12.36 5.25
N LEU A 367 -16.11 -12.66 4.09
CA LEU A 367 -16.84 -12.69 2.81
C LEU A 367 -17.99 -13.71 2.79
N LYS A 368 -17.89 -14.81 3.54
CA LYS A 368 -18.95 -15.83 3.62
C LYS A 368 -20.07 -15.46 4.57
N GLU A 369 -19.75 -14.68 5.61
CA GLU A 369 -20.69 -14.28 6.68
C GLU A 369 -21.39 -12.93 6.36
N ALA A 370 -20.86 -12.14 5.45
CA ALA A 370 -21.36 -10.82 5.06
C ALA A 370 -22.50 -10.91 4.03
#